data_a220541ca036a4f675f54758f7c2d3da
#
_entry.id   a220541ca036a4f675f54758f7c2d3da
#
_cell.length_a   1.000
_cell.length_b   1.000
_cell.length_c   1.000
_cell.angle_alpha   90.00
_cell.angle_beta   90.00
_cell.angle_gamma   90.00
#
_symmetry.space_group_name_H-M   'P 1'
#
loop_
_entity.id
_entity.type
_entity.pdbx_description
1 polymer ?
#
loop_
_entity_poly.entity_id
_entity_poly.type
_entity_poly.pdbx_seq_one_letter_code
_entity_poly.pdbx_strand_id
1 'polypeptide(L)'
;METDLKFRPFRSPADPGWDEAWAIYQNSFPQKEIRSLEDHLQALSDPHYTADGIWSDGRLIGILYYWTAPEYVYIEHLAISPDLRGANMGSRVLEAFCRKAGRIVLEIDPPETEIAVRRLRFYERLGFVRNDYHYVHPSFQRPYEPHQLVLMSYPKAMTDEECRSFERFVRDPVLRYSCHERRVIPLEYNQVIME
;
A
#
# COMPACT_ATOMS: atom_id res chain seq x y z
N MET A 1 24.80 14.96 3.59
CA MET A 1 25.13 13.53 3.54
C MET A 1 23.95 12.79 2.94
N GLU A 2 24.19 12.03 1.88
CA GLU A 2 23.18 11.18 1.28
C GLU A 2 22.95 10.00 2.25
N THR A 3 21.76 9.90 2.78
CA THR A 3 21.41 8.80 3.71
C THR A 3 21.34 7.51 2.92
N ASP A 4 22.10 6.50 3.32
CA ASP A 4 22.15 5.18 2.65
C ASP A 4 20.83 4.42 2.89
N LEU A 5 19.83 4.69 2.02
CA LEU A 5 18.53 4.03 2.07
C LEU A 5 18.62 2.65 1.39
N LYS A 6 18.24 1.61 2.13
CA LYS A 6 18.19 0.23 1.63
C LYS A 6 16.80 -0.36 1.82
N PHE A 7 16.29 -1.01 0.79
CA PHE A 7 15.07 -1.80 0.81
C PHE A 7 15.47 -3.27 0.88
N ARG A 8 15.07 -3.95 1.95
CA ARG A 8 15.41 -5.36 2.17
C ARG A 8 14.14 -6.17 2.35
N PRO A 9 13.86 -7.14 1.46
CA PRO A 9 12.65 -7.93 1.55
C PRO A 9 12.71 -8.92 2.72
N PHE A 10 11.66 -8.97 3.49
CA PHE A 10 11.38 -10.04 4.43
C PHE A 10 10.89 -11.28 3.68
N ARG A 11 11.35 -12.43 4.11
CA ARG A 11 10.95 -13.74 3.59
C ARG A 11 10.24 -14.57 4.65
N SER A 12 10.52 -14.31 5.90
CA SER A 12 9.98 -15.04 7.04
C SER A 12 10.05 -14.22 8.32
N PRO A 13 9.31 -14.63 9.37
CA PRO A 13 9.43 -14.04 10.71
C PRO A 13 10.81 -14.18 11.35
N ALA A 14 11.68 -15.04 10.82
CA ALA A 14 13.04 -15.21 11.34
C ALA A 14 14.02 -14.15 10.82
N ASP A 15 13.60 -13.32 9.87
CA ASP A 15 14.49 -12.31 9.30
C ASP A 15 14.74 -11.16 10.28
N PRO A 16 15.97 -10.64 10.34
CA PRO A 16 16.31 -9.54 11.24
C PRO A 16 15.42 -8.31 11.01
N GLY A 17 14.82 -7.79 12.09
CA GLY A 17 13.94 -6.61 12.06
C GLY A 17 12.48 -6.93 11.74
N TRP A 18 12.11 -8.19 11.57
CA TRP A 18 10.71 -8.59 11.32
C TRP A 18 9.75 -8.09 12.40
N ASP A 19 10.05 -8.35 13.67
CA ASP A 19 9.15 -7.99 14.78
C ASP A 19 8.92 -6.47 14.83
N GLU A 20 9.97 -5.69 14.60
CA GLU A 20 9.88 -4.23 14.54
C GLU A 20 9.06 -3.77 13.32
N ALA A 21 9.29 -4.37 12.15
CA ALA A 21 8.52 -4.09 10.93
C ALA A 21 7.05 -4.45 11.09
N TRP A 22 6.76 -5.60 11.71
CA TRP A 22 5.41 -6.06 12.00
C TRP A 22 4.70 -5.10 12.97
N ALA A 23 5.39 -4.63 14.00
CA ALA A 23 4.85 -3.63 14.92
C ALA A 23 4.55 -2.30 14.22
N ILE A 24 5.42 -1.82 13.32
CA ILE A 24 5.16 -0.63 12.50
C ILE A 24 3.91 -0.84 11.63
N TYR A 25 3.77 -2.00 11.01
CA TYR A 25 2.59 -2.35 10.19
C TYR A 25 1.30 -2.27 11.00
N GLN A 26 1.24 -2.99 12.11
CA GLN A 26 0.03 -3.05 12.95
C GLN A 26 -0.36 -1.69 13.55
N ASN A 27 0.62 -0.83 13.86
CA ASN A 27 0.37 0.46 14.50
C ASN A 27 0.15 1.63 13.52
N SER A 28 0.42 1.43 12.23
CA SER A 28 0.34 2.50 11.23
C SER A 28 -0.96 2.53 10.44
N PHE A 29 -1.72 1.43 10.44
CA PHE A 29 -2.92 1.28 9.62
C PHE A 29 -4.10 0.78 10.45
N PRO A 30 -5.35 1.16 10.12
CA PRO A 30 -6.55 0.59 10.70
C PRO A 30 -6.59 -0.94 10.48
N GLN A 31 -7.18 -1.66 11.44
CA GLN A 31 -7.24 -3.12 11.37
C GLN A 31 -7.91 -3.65 10.08
N LYS A 32 -8.90 -2.94 9.55
CA LYS A 32 -9.58 -3.30 8.30
C LYS A 32 -8.69 -3.20 7.05
N GLU A 33 -7.60 -2.43 7.14
CA GLU A 33 -6.65 -2.18 6.06
C GLU A 33 -5.40 -3.06 6.13
N ILE A 34 -5.28 -3.92 7.12
CA ILE A 34 -4.13 -4.82 7.30
C ILE A 34 -4.55 -6.28 7.22
N ARG A 35 -3.62 -7.12 6.76
CA ARG A 35 -3.78 -8.58 6.80
C ARG A 35 -3.59 -9.12 8.21
N SER A 36 -4.21 -10.27 8.49
CA SER A 36 -3.78 -11.11 9.61
C SER A 36 -2.33 -11.58 9.39
N LEU A 37 -1.65 -11.99 10.45
CA LEU A 37 -0.30 -12.55 10.33
C LEU A 37 -0.28 -13.76 9.38
N GLU A 38 -1.27 -14.63 9.48
CA GLU A 38 -1.39 -15.82 8.63
C GLU A 38 -1.53 -15.44 7.15
N ASP A 39 -2.43 -14.51 6.82
CA ASP A 39 -2.64 -14.03 5.44
C ASP A 39 -1.40 -13.30 4.90
N HIS A 40 -0.71 -12.54 5.77
CA HIS A 40 0.52 -11.87 5.39
C HIS A 40 1.64 -12.86 5.05
N LEU A 41 1.80 -13.91 5.87
CA LEU A 41 2.78 -14.98 5.60
C LEU A 41 2.46 -15.76 4.33
N GLN A 42 1.18 -15.96 4.04
CA GLN A 42 0.76 -16.56 2.75
C GLN A 42 1.09 -15.62 1.58
N ALA A 43 0.83 -14.31 1.70
CA ALA A 43 1.17 -13.33 0.67
C ALA A 43 2.68 -13.30 0.37
N LEU A 44 3.55 -13.49 1.37
CA LEU A 44 5.00 -13.56 1.16
C LEU A 44 5.45 -14.70 0.23
N SER A 45 4.61 -15.71 0.02
CA SER A 45 4.88 -16.79 -0.93
C SER A 45 4.57 -16.44 -2.39
N ASP A 46 3.82 -15.35 -2.62
CA ASP A 46 3.50 -14.88 -3.97
C ASP A 46 4.70 -14.14 -4.58
N PRO A 47 5.17 -14.53 -5.78
CA PRO A 47 6.32 -13.90 -6.42
C PRO A 47 6.11 -12.43 -6.79
N HIS A 48 4.86 -11.96 -6.84
CA HIS A 48 4.52 -10.59 -7.15
C HIS A 48 4.44 -9.69 -5.91
N TYR A 49 4.36 -10.28 -4.70
CA TYR A 49 4.32 -9.54 -3.45
C TYR A 49 5.70 -9.37 -2.84
N THR A 50 5.98 -8.17 -2.36
CA THR A 50 7.22 -7.87 -1.64
C THR A 50 6.91 -7.07 -0.39
N ALA A 51 7.41 -7.54 0.74
CA ALA A 51 7.36 -6.82 2.01
C ALA A 51 8.77 -6.34 2.36
N ASP A 52 9.11 -5.11 1.99
CA ASP A 52 10.42 -4.53 2.27
C ASP A 52 10.45 -3.85 3.64
N GLY A 53 11.49 -4.15 4.43
CA GLY A 53 11.96 -3.25 5.48
C GLY A 53 12.78 -2.13 4.87
N ILE A 54 12.51 -0.89 5.29
CA ILE A 54 13.28 0.28 4.88
C ILE A 54 14.36 0.53 5.92
N TRP A 55 15.61 0.54 5.49
CA TRP A 55 16.77 0.68 6.37
C TRP A 55 17.56 1.94 6.05
N SER A 56 18.05 2.60 7.10
CA SER A 56 18.97 3.73 7.02
C SER A 56 20.02 3.60 8.11
N ASP A 57 21.30 3.70 7.74
CA ASP A 57 22.42 3.61 8.66
C ASP A 57 22.37 2.38 9.58
N GLY A 58 21.92 1.24 9.01
CA GLY A 58 21.81 -0.03 9.73
C GLY A 58 20.58 -0.19 10.64
N ARG A 59 19.70 0.82 10.72
CA ARG A 59 18.45 0.79 11.50
C ARG A 59 17.24 0.60 10.59
N LEU A 60 16.25 -0.16 11.05
CA LEU A 60 14.94 -0.20 10.41
C LEU A 60 14.23 1.14 10.67
N ILE A 61 13.79 1.81 9.62
CA ILE A 61 13.13 3.13 9.69
C ILE A 61 11.70 3.12 9.20
N GLY A 62 11.23 2.01 8.64
CA GLY A 62 9.89 1.89 8.10
C GLY A 62 9.68 0.61 7.31
N ILE A 63 8.53 0.53 6.69
CA ILE A 63 8.10 -0.58 5.83
C ILE A 63 7.58 -0.06 4.49
N LEU A 64 7.75 -0.87 3.45
CA LEU A 64 7.17 -0.67 2.12
C LEU A 64 6.71 -2.01 1.57
N TYR A 65 5.40 -2.25 1.58
CA TYR A 65 4.78 -3.47 1.08
C TYR A 65 4.07 -3.18 -0.24
N TYR A 66 4.38 -3.95 -1.26
CA TYR A 66 3.90 -3.67 -2.61
C TYR A 66 3.74 -4.92 -3.46
N TRP A 67 2.95 -4.78 -4.50
CA TRP A 67 2.72 -5.77 -5.55
C TRP A 67 3.33 -5.31 -6.85
N THR A 68 3.94 -6.23 -7.59
CA THR A 68 4.46 -5.97 -8.93
C THR A 68 3.47 -6.50 -9.96
N ALA A 69 2.78 -5.61 -10.64
CA ALA A 69 1.96 -5.90 -11.80
C ALA A 69 2.80 -5.72 -13.10
N PRO A 70 2.34 -6.22 -14.25
CA PRO A 70 3.08 -6.08 -15.51
C PRO A 70 3.38 -4.65 -15.92
N GLU A 71 2.49 -3.69 -15.58
CA GLU A 71 2.59 -2.32 -16.06
C GLU A 71 2.87 -1.29 -14.96
N TYR A 72 2.78 -1.67 -13.69
CA TYR A 72 3.00 -0.79 -12.54
C TYR A 72 3.36 -1.56 -11.29
N VAL A 73 3.84 -0.83 -10.29
CA VAL A 73 3.96 -1.31 -8.91
C VAL A 73 2.81 -0.71 -8.09
N TYR A 74 2.05 -1.55 -7.40
CA TYR A 74 1.03 -1.12 -6.46
C TYR A 74 1.60 -1.06 -5.05
N ILE A 75 1.79 0.14 -4.51
CA ILE A 75 2.16 0.31 -3.10
C ILE A 75 0.90 0.11 -2.26
N GLU A 76 0.87 -0.99 -1.54
CA GLU A 76 -0.22 -1.34 -0.63
C GLU A 76 -0.04 -0.68 0.73
N HIS A 77 1.18 -0.72 1.29
CA HIS A 77 1.47 -0.13 2.59
C HIS A 77 2.84 0.57 2.57
N LEU A 78 2.86 1.81 3.00
CA LEU A 78 4.09 2.58 3.25
C LEU A 78 3.96 3.27 4.60
N ALA A 79 4.85 2.96 5.53
CA ALA A 79 4.92 3.62 6.83
C ALA A 79 6.36 3.88 7.26
N ILE A 80 6.59 5.06 7.82
CA ILE A 80 7.84 5.42 8.50
C ILE A 80 7.60 5.34 10.00
N SER A 81 8.58 4.82 10.72
CA SER A 81 8.56 4.74 12.19
C SER A 81 8.16 6.09 12.80
N PRO A 82 7.24 6.11 13.78
CA PRO A 82 6.78 7.34 14.42
C PRO A 82 7.91 8.23 14.91
N ASP A 83 8.98 7.64 15.43
CA ASP A 83 10.14 8.33 16.00
C ASP A 83 10.93 9.14 14.96
N LEU A 84 10.73 8.84 13.67
CA LEU A 84 11.43 9.48 12.55
C LEU A 84 10.51 10.38 11.71
N ARG A 85 9.28 10.61 12.16
CA ARG A 85 8.35 11.52 11.49
C ARG A 85 8.85 12.96 11.60
N GLY A 86 8.62 13.76 10.58
CA GLY A 86 9.06 15.17 10.54
C GLY A 86 10.46 15.40 9.94
N ALA A 87 11.29 14.36 9.78
CA ALA A 87 12.64 14.47 9.17
C ALA A 87 12.63 14.37 7.63
N ASN A 88 11.51 14.61 6.99
CA ASN A 88 11.31 14.44 5.53
C ASN A 88 11.65 13.03 4.99
N MET A 89 11.72 12.05 5.88
CA MET A 89 12.15 10.69 5.55
C MET A 89 11.19 10.01 4.59
N GLY A 90 9.87 10.20 4.78
CA GLY A 90 8.85 9.65 3.88
C GLY A 90 9.01 10.11 2.43
N SER A 91 9.31 11.39 2.20
CA SER A 91 9.56 11.92 0.85
C SER A 91 10.81 11.28 0.23
N ARG A 92 11.90 11.20 0.98
CA ARG A 92 13.15 10.60 0.50
C ARG A 92 13.01 9.13 0.13
N VAL A 93 12.30 8.38 0.97
CA VAL A 93 11.99 6.96 0.72
C VAL A 93 11.16 6.82 -0.56
N LEU A 94 10.07 7.58 -0.66
CA LEU A 94 9.17 7.46 -1.80
C LEU A 94 9.82 7.94 -3.11
N GLU A 95 10.61 9.02 -3.08
CA GLU A 95 11.40 9.47 -4.24
C GLU A 95 12.41 8.41 -4.70
N ALA A 96 13.11 7.77 -3.75
CA ALA A 96 14.05 6.70 -4.07
C ALA A 96 13.32 5.50 -4.70
N PHE A 97 12.15 5.16 -4.18
CA PHE A 97 11.34 4.07 -4.72
C PHE A 97 10.73 4.41 -6.09
N CYS A 98 10.24 5.64 -6.30
CA CYS A 98 9.72 6.11 -7.58
C CYS A 98 10.76 5.99 -8.70
N ARG A 99 12.00 6.36 -8.42
CA ARG A 99 13.11 6.22 -9.40
C ARG A 99 13.36 4.76 -9.80
N LYS A 100 13.17 3.83 -8.87
CA LYS A 100 13.35 2.39 -9.12
C LYS A 100 12.16 1.76 -9.84
N ALA A 101 10.96 2.08 -9.41
CA ALA A 101 9.73 1.43 -9.88
C ALA A 101 9.20 2.00 -11.20
N GLY A 102 9.46 3.26 -11.48
CA GLY A 102 9.01 3.96 -12.72
C GLY A 102 7.53 4.31 -12.70
N ARG A 103 6.62 3.34 -12.71
CA ARG A 103 5.17 3.56 -12.62
C ARG A 103 4.60 2.98 -11.34
N ILE A 104 3.85 3.78 -10.61
CA ILE A 104 3.30 3.41 -9.30
C ILE A 104 1.82 3.77 -9.25
N VAL A 105 1.05 2.91 -8.58
CA VAL A 105 -0.32 3.15 -8.14
C VAL A 105 -0.37 2.98 -6.63
N LEU A 106 -1.13 3.82 -5.94
CA LEU A 106 -1.43 3.69 -4.52
C LEU A 106 -2.80 4.29 -4.20
N GLU A 107 -3.27 4.05 -2.99
CA GLU A 107 -4.56 4.47 -2.49
C GLU A 107 -4.39 5.37 -1.27
N ILE A 108 -5.26 6.37 -1.15
CA ILE A 108 -5.32 7.24 0.02
C ILE A 108 -6.78 7.47 0.44
N ASP A 109 -6.99 7.84 1.70
CA ASP A 109 -8.29 8.27 2.16
C ASP A 109 -8.80 9.48 1.37
N PRO A 110 -10.12 9.61 1.16
CA PRO A 110 -10.70 10.82 0.62
C PRO A 110 -10.26 12.05 1.43
N PRO A 111 -9.95 13.19 0.77
CA PRO A 111 -9.40 14.38 1.43
C PRO A 111 -10.46 15.16 2.20
N GLU A 112 -11.16 14.51 3.12
CA GLU A 112 -12.23 15.06 3.95
C GLU A 112 -11.76 15.51 5.33
N THR A 113 -10.58 15.06 5.77
CA THR A 113 -9.95 15.46 7.01
C THR A 113 -8.66 16.23 6.75
N GLU A 114 -8.20 17.03 7.72
CA GLU A 114 -6.91 17.73 7.59
C GLU A 114 -5.74 16.78 7.34
N ILE A 115 -5.77 15.58 7.96
CA ILE A 115 -4.71 14.56 7.79
C ILE A 115 -4.75 14.01 6.36
N ALA A 116 -5.94 13.67 5.85
CA ALA A 116 -6.10 13.16 4.49
C ALA A 116 -5.72 14.22 3.44
N VAL A 117 -6.08 15.49 3.66
CA VAL A 117 -5.65 16.61 2.80
C VAL A 117 -4.13 16.77 2.80
N ARG A 118 -3.47 16.67 3.97
CA ARG A 118 -2.00 16.71 4.05
C ARG A 118 -1.36 15.55 3.33
N ARG A 119 -1.96 14.35 3.42
CA ARG A 119 -1.49 13.15 2.71
C ARG A 119 -1.62 13.32 1.19
N LEU A 120 -2.75 13.79 0.70
CA LEU A 120 -2.93 14.10 -0.73
C LEU A 120 -1.85 15.06 -1.23
N ARG A 121 -1.67 16.20 -0.55
CA ARG A 121 -0.64 17.19 -0.91
C ARG A 121 0.79 16.65 -0.82
N PHE A 122 1.04 15.72 0.08
CA PHE A 122 2.33 15.02 0.18
C PHE A 122 2.63 14.24 -1.10
N TYR A 123 1.69 13.44 -1.59
CA TYR A 123 1.85 12.68 -2.82
C TYR A 123 1.91 13.58 -4.07
N GLU A 124 1.06 14.60 -4.15
CA GLU A 124 1.08 15.56 -5.26
C GLU A 124 2.45 16.26 -5.41
N ARG A 125 3.07 16.68 -4.29
CA ARG A 125 4.42 17.28 -4.32
C ARG A 125 5.50 16.33 -4.83
N LEU A 126 5.28 15.04 -4.74
CA LEU A 126 6.20 14.00 -5.25
C LEU A 126 5.88 13.57 -6.69
N GLY A 127 4.95 14.26 -7.34
CA GLY A 127 4.59 14.01 -8.74
C GLY A 127 3.51 12.96 -8.94
N PHE A 128 2.82 12.54 -7.88
CA PHE A 128 1.64 11.70 -8.03
C PHE A 128 0.45 12.52 -8.49
N VAL A 129 -0.40 11.90 -9.30
CA VAL A 129 -1.62 12.48 -9.83
C VAL A 129 -2.82 11.77 -9.23
N ARG A 130 -3.79 12.55 -8.75
CA ARG A 130 -5.09 12.04 -8.34
C ARG A 130 -5.87 11.59 -9.58
N ASN A 131 -6.46 10.40 -9.53
CA ASN A 131 -7.35 9.90 -10.58
C ASN A 131 -8.80 10.18 -10.19
N ASP A 132 -9.56 10.75 -11.12
CA ASP A 132 -11.00 10.98 -10.98
C ASP A 132 -11.76 9.69 -11.34
N TYR A 133 -11.73 8.75 -10.40
CA TYR A 133 -12.33 7.43 -10.54
C TYR A 133 -12.97 7.01 -9.23
N HIS A 134 -14.21 6.55 -9.28
CA HIS A 134 -14.89 6.03 -8.10
C HIS A 134 -14.33 4.65 -7.74
N TYR A 135 -13.61 4.58 -6.63
CA TYR A 135 -12.94 3.36 -6.20
C TYR A 135 -13.28 3.00 -4.77
N VAL A 136 -13.65 1.74 -4.58
CA VAL A 136 -13.98 1.18 -3.27
C VAL A 136 -13.11 -0.04 -3.02
N HIS A 137 -12.38 -0.02 -1.91
CA HIS A 137 -11.54 -1.12 -1.48
C HIS A 137 -12.28 -1.99 -0.46
N PRO A 138 -12.35 -3.31 -0.64
CA PRO A 138 -12.83 -4.22 0.38
C PRO A 138 -11.86 -4.33 1.55
N SER A 139 -12.38 -4.53 2.77
CA SER A 139 -11.53 -4.75 3.94
C SER A 139 -10.74 -6.05 3.83
N PHE A 140 -9.53 -6.07 4.40
CA PHE A 140 -8.72 -7.29 4.51
C PHE A 140 -9.24 -8.25 5.58
N GLN A 141 -9.88 -7.73 6.62
CA GLN A 141 -10.38 -8.50 7.75
C GLN A 141 -11.88 -8.26 7.99
N ARG A 142 -12.50 -9.15 8.75
CA ARG A 142 -13.91 -8.98 9.19
C ARG A 142 -14.02 -7.97 10.34
N PRO A 143 -15.14 -7.24 10.46
CA PRO A 143 -16.26 -7.20 9.51
C PRO A 143 -15.83 -6.54 8.19
N TYR A 144 -16.39 -7.04 7.08
CA TYR A 144 -16.08 -6.47 5.76
C TYR A 144 -16.79 -5.12 5.61
N GLU A 145 -16.05 -4.07 5.82
CA GLU A 145 -16.52 -2.71 5.60
C GLU A 145 -15.86 -2.16 4.34
N PRO A 146 -16.60 -2.02 3.22
CA PRO A 146 -16.06 -1.35 2.06
C PRO A 146 -15.75 0.09 2.43
N HIS A 147 -14.64 0.60 1.93
CA HIS A 147 -14.27 1.99 2.14
C HIS A 147 -13.85 2.63 0.83
N GLN A 148 -14.37 3.82 0.61
CA GLN A 148 -14.00 4.60 -0.56
C GLN A 148 -12.58 5.09 -0.38
N LEU A 149 -11.76 4.92 -1.43
CA LEU A 149 -10.41 5.44 -1.49
C LEU A 149 -10.20 6.25 -2.78
N VAL A 150 -9.16 7.06 -2.78
CA VAL A 150 -8.72 7.83 -3.94
C VAL A 150 -7.50 7.16 -4.52
N LEU A 151 -7.55 6.83 -5.81
CA LEU A 151 -6.40 6.31 -6.54
C LEU A 151 -5.44 7.43 -6.89
N MET A 152 -4.18 7.24 -6.52
CA MET A 152 -3.08 8.11 -6.92
C MET A 152 -2.12 7.32 -7.82
N SER A 153 -1.61 7.94 -8.87
CA SER A 153 -0.66 7.29 -9.79
C SER A 153 0.52 8.19 -10.13
N TYR A 154 1.66 7.56 -10.37
CA TYR A 154 2.92 8.22 -10.71
C TYR A 154 3.49 7.61 -11.99
N PRO A 155 4.09 8.39 -12.91
CA PRO A 155 4.19 9.86 -12.93
C PRO A 155 3.02 10.55 -13.62
N LYS A 156 2.02 9.81 -14.10
CA LYS A 156 0.88 10.32 -14.86
C LYS A 156 -0.43 9.67 -14.40
N ALA A 157 -1.54 10.32 -14.70
CA ALA A 157 -2.88 9.78 -14.45
C ALA A 157 -3.11 8.46 -15.19
N MET A 158 -4.03 7.68 -14.64
CA MET A 158 -4.56 6.46 -15.25
C MET A 158 -5.78 6.80 -16.09
N THR A 159 -5.99 6.03 -17.15
CA THR A 159 -7.27 6.00 -17.87
C THR A 159 -8.29 5.19 -17.06
N ASP A 160 -9.58 5.34 -17.37
CA ASP A 160 -10.65 4.53 -16.74
C ASP A 160 -10.44 3.03 -16.93
N GLU A 161 -9.88 2.61 -18.06
CA GLU A 161 -9.58 1.21 -18.32
C GLU A 161 -8.43 0.71 -17.44
N GLU A 162 -7.39 1.52 -17.25
CA GLU A 162 -6.30 1.21 -16.33
C GLU A 162 -6.82 1.14 -14.88
N CYS A 163 -7.74 2.03 -14.47
CA CYS A 163 -8.38 1.97 -13.16
C CYS A 163 -9.20 0.68 -12.99
N ARG A 164 -10.02 0.31 -13.97
CA ARG A 164 -10.75 -0.97 -13.95
C ARG A 164 -9.83 -2.18 -13.95
N SER A 165 -8.68 -2.09 -14.64
CA SER A 165 -7.66 -3.15 -14.59
C SER A 165 -7.04 -3.27 -13.22
N PHE A 166 -6.76 -2.14 -12.56
CA PHE A 166 -6.28 -2.10 -11.19
C PHE A 166 -7.29 -2.71 -10.20
N GLU A 167 -8.58 -2.39 -10.31
CA GLU A 167 -9.61 -3.04 -9.47
C GLU A 167 -9.62 -4.56 -9.62
N ARG A 168 -9.50 -5.07 -10.84
CA ARG A 168 -9.40 -6.53 -11.07
C ARG A 168 -8.15 -7.10 -10.42
N PHE A 169 -7.02 -6.39 -10.51
CA PHE A 169 -5.77 -6.79 -9.87
C PHE A 169 -5.88 -6.80 -8.35
N VAL A 170 -6.55 -5.83 -7.74
CA VAL A 170 -6.80 -5.83 -6.30
C VAL A 170 -7.67 -7.02 -5.90
N ARG A 171 -8.73 -7.34 -6.66
CA ARG A 171 -9.57 -8.52 -6.39
C ARG A 171 -8.81 -9.83 -6.45
N ASP A 172 -7.91 -9.97 -7.41
CA ASP A 172 -7.03 -11.11 -7.57
C ASP A 172 -5.77 -10.70 -8.35
N PRO A 173 -4.57 -10.78 -7.76
CA PRO A 173 -4.16 -11.62 -6.61
C PRO A 173 -4.20 -10.96 -5.23
N VAL A 174 -4.36 -9.63 -5.09
CA VAL A 174 -4.12 -8.94 -3.81
C VAL A 174 -5.03 -9.47 -2.69
N LEU A 175 -6.34 -9.50 -2.91
CA LEU A 175 -7.31 -9.99 -1.93
C LEU A 175 -7.34 -11.52 -1.80
N ARG A 176 -6.60 -12.25 -2.62
CA ARG A 176 -6.41 -13.70 -2.44
C ARG A 176 -5.83 -14.03 -1.07
N TYR A 177 -5.11 -13.12 -0.47
CA TYR A 177 -4.44 -13.29 0.82
C TYR A 177 -5.06 -12.40 1.90
N SER A 178 -6.38 -12.20 1.89
CA SER A 178 -7.05 -11.31 2.84
C SER A 178 -8.04 -11.98 3.77
N CYS A 179 -8.51 -13.20 3.49
CA CYS A 179 -9.30 -14.03 4.40
C CYS A 179 -9.54 -15.43 3.83
N HIS A 180 -9.89 -16.38 4.70
CA HIS A 180 -10.16 -17.77 4.33
C HIS A 180 -11.47 -17.97 3.53
N GLU A 181 -12.37 -16.97 3.49
CA GLU A 181 -13.70 -17.07 2.85
C GLU A 181 -13.82 -16.26 1.55
N ARG A 182 -12.74 -16.06 0.84
CA ARG A 182 -12.65 -15.28 -0.41
C ARG A 182 -13.59 -15.67 -1.53
N ARG A 183 -14.14 -16.87 -1.49
CA ARG A 183 -15.04 -17.37 -2.53
C ARG A 183 -16.39 -16.68 -2.55
N VAL A 184 -16.63 -15.72 -1.64
CA VAL A 184 -17.94 -15.09 -1.39
C VAL A 184 -17.88 -13.56 -1.37
N ILE A 185 -16.87 -12.90 -1.93
CA ILE A 185 -17.02 -11.48 -2.24
C ILE A 185 -17.79 -11.43 -3.58
N PRO A 186 -19.10 -11.11 -3.58
CA PRO A 186 -19.87 -11.06 -4.81
C PRO A 186 -19.26 -9.99 -5.73
N LEU A 187 -19.28 -10.25 -7.04
CA LEU A 187 -18.99 -9.26 -8.08
C LEU A 187 -19.87 -7.99 -7.96
N GLU A 188 -20.92 -8.05 -7.18
CA GLU A 188 -21.92 -7.01 -6.92
C GLU A 188 -21.51 -6.00 -5.84
N TYR A 189 -20.37 -6.15 -5.19
CA TYR A 189 -19.95 -5.25 -4.10
C TYR A 189 -19.79 -3.79 -4.56
N ASN A 190 -19.47 -3.56 -5.82
CA ASN A 190 -19.43 -2.21 -6.41
C ASN A 190 -20.81 -1.73 -6.90
N GLN A 191 -21.85 -2.60 -6.96
CA GLN A 191 -23.19 -2.21 -7.40
C GLN A 191 -24.11 -1.81 -6.24
N VAL A 192 -23.87 -2.32 -5.04
CA VAL A 192 -24.72 -2.05 -3.85
C VAL A 192 -24.56 -0.62 -3.30
N ILE A 193 -23.58 0.14 -3.74
CA ILE A 193 -23.31 1.51 -3.27
C ILE A 193 -23.84 2.58 -4.25
N MET A 194 -24.52 2.17 -5.33
CA MET A 194 -25.08 3.08 -6.35
C MET A 194 -26.61 3.27 -6.24
N GLU A 195 -27.25 2.86 -5.12
CA GLU A 195 -28.65 3.16 -4.82
C GLU A 195 -28.81 4.11 -3.62
#